data_e0405b1a2009ce2122ca3bf93d97d11a
#
_entry.id   e0405b1a2009ce2122ca3bf93d97d11a
#
_cell.length_a   1.000
_cell.length_b   1.000
_cell.length_c   1.000
_cell.angle_alpha   90.00
_cell.angle_beta   90.00
_cell.angle_gamma   90.00
#
_symmetry.space_group_name_H-M   'P 1'
#
loop_
_entity.id
_entity.type
_entity.pdbx_description
1 polymer ?
#
loop_
_entity_poly.entity_id
_entity_poly.type
_entity_poly.pdbx_seq_one_letter_code
_entity_poly.pdbx_strand_id
1 'polypeptide(L)'
;NGVDVTFIVPHAYGDEDQRFTHVVNASDVEALYGSTGSGADDILEKMSFIHIDSNMVPYISPEEYESYHEQYVKSGRKTWSTTDAWKQRYTFSGKYGANLMEEVARYAVVAAQVARDLEGQFDVIHAHDWLTYYAGIAAKRVSGKPLVVHMHATEYDRSGENVNTQVYAIERAGMHAADRVIAVSNLTRNIVINRYGVPAEKIVTVHNAVRFAQNSGKVPERGVTDKVV
;
A
#
# COMPACT_ATOMS: atom_id res chain seq x y z
N ASN A 1 9.51 -8.78 21.98
CA ASN A 1 10.50 -7.78 21.56
C ASN A 1 10.19 -6.38 22.09
N GLY A 2 9.07 -6.18 22.83
CA GLY A 2 8.72 -4.90 23.44
C GLY A 2 8.23 -3.83 22.44
N VAL A 3 7.75 -4.25 21.29
CA VAL A 3 7.12 -3.37 20.29
C VAL A 3 5.66 -3.80 20.14
N ASP A 4 4.75 -2.87 20.38
CA ASP A 4 3.33 -3.05 20.08
C ASP A 4 3.07 -2.71 18.62
N VAL A 5 2.32 -3.55 17.91
CA VAL A 5 2.04 -3.39 16.49
C VAL A 5 0.54 -3.39 16.25
N THR A 6 0.06 -2.34 15.59
CA THR A 6 -1.29 -2.28 15.04
C THR A 6 -1.21 -2.39 13.53
N PHE A 7 -1.81 -3.44 12.96
CA PHE A 7 -1.94 -3.61 11.52
C PHE A 7 -3.28 -3.06 11.06
N ILE A 8 -3.25 -2.19 10.05
CA ILE A 8 -4.44 -1.79 9.32
C ILE A 8 -4.44 -2.60 8.02
N VAL A 9 -5.50 -3.36 7.80
CA VAL A 9 -5.69 -4.17 6.59
C VAL A 9 -6.96 -3.71 5.86
N PRO A 10 -7.00 -3.72 4.53
CA PRO A 10 -8.18 -3.33 3.77
C PRO A 10 -9.40 -4.18 4.12
N HIS A 11 -9.21 -5.48 4.26
CA HIS A 11 -10.24 -6.45 4.62
C HIS A 11 -9.65 -7.53 5.53
N ALA A 12 -10.29 -7.74 6.69
CA ALA A 12 -9.97 -8.82 7.62
C ALA A 12 -11.00 -9.95 7.48
N TYR A 13 -10.53 -11.19 7.49
CA TYR A 13 -11.39 -12.38 7.36
C TYR A 13 -11.88 -12.92 8.69
N GLY A 14 -11.32 -12.41 9.81
CA GLY A 14 -11.70 -12.78 11.17
C GLY A 14 -10.96 -14.00 11.73
N ASP A 15 -9.99 -14.54 11.01
CA ASP A 15 -9.12 -15.65 11.41
C ASP A 15 -7.66 -15.22 11.67
N GLU A 16 -7.40 -13.90 11.64
CA GLU A 16 -6.07 -13.35 11.91
C GLU A 16 -5.64 -13.58 13.36
N ASP A 17 -4.39 -13.98 13.53
CA ASP A 17 -3.82 -14.19 14.86
C ASP A 17 -3.53 -12.85 15.56
N GLN A 18 -4.38 -12.48 16.52
CA GLN A 18 -4.26 -11.23 17.27
C GLN A 18 -3.50 -11.37 18.60
N ARG A 19 -2.85 -12.51 18.87
CA ARG A 19 -2.14 -12.72 20.15
C ARG A 19 -0.95 -11.80 20.37
N PHE A 20 -0.36 -11.30 19.29
CA PHE A 20 0.86 -10.47 19.34
C PHE A 20 0.73 -9.15 18.60
N THR A 21 -0.39 -8.93 17.95
CA THR A 21 -0.65 -7.76 17.10
C THR A 21 -2.12 -7.39 17.16
N HIS A 22 -2.40 -6.11 17.07
CA HIS A 22 -3.79 -5.63 16.91
C HIS A 22 -4.09 -5.44 15.43
N VAL A 23 -5.16 -6.07 14.94
CA VAL A 23 -5.59 -5.94 13.54
C VAL A 23 -6.83 -5.06 13.45
N VAL A 24 -6.75 -4.00 12.67
CA VAL A 24 -7.86 -3.10 12.35
C VAL A 24 -8.33 -3.39 10.94
N ASN A 25 -9.59 -3.81 10.79
CA ASN A 25 -10.25 -3.96 9.50
C ASN A 25 -10.72 -2.59 8.99
N ALA A 26 -10.11 -2.10 7.92
CA ALA A 26 -10.45 -0.80 7.35
C ALA A 26 -11.90 -0.71 6.88
N SER A 27 -12.53 -1.83 6.51
CA SER A 27 -13.94 -1.88 6.09
C SER A 27 -14.92 -1.61 7.27
N ASP A 28 -14.48 -1.74 8.52
CA ASP A 28 -15.30 -1.49 9.71
C ASP A 28 -15.16 -0.05 10.23
N VAL A 29 -14.22 0.72 9.72
CA VAL A 29 -13.94 2.08 10.18
C VAL A 29 -14.84 3.08 9.46
N GLU A 30 -15.49 3.95 10.24
CA GLU A 30 -16.18 5.11 9.70
C GLU A 30 -15.20 6.27 9.50
N ALA A 31 -14.94 6.63 8.25
CA ALA A 31 -14.07 7.74 7.92
C ALA A 31 -14.89 9.02 7.65
N LEU A 32 -14.40 10.14 8.18
CA LEU A 32 -14.95 11.48 7.90
C LEU A 32 -14.36 11.99 6.59
N TYR A 33 -15.23 12.25 5.61
CA TYR A 33 -14.88 12.89 4.36
C TYR A 33 -15.31 14.37 4.40
N GLY A 34 -14.46 15.27 3.91
CA GLY A 34 -14.82 16.70 3.76
C GLY A 34 -14.66 17.56 5.00
N SER A 35 -14.04 17.09 6.09
CA SER A 35 -13.66 17.99 7.19
C SER A 35 -12.42 18.80 6.81
N THR A 36 -12.59 20.10 6.74
CA THR A 36 -11.56 21.09 6.38
C THR A 36 -10.21 20.80 7.03
N GLY A 37 -9.20 20.53 6.19
CA GLY A 37 -7.81 20.42 6.59
C GLY A 37 -7.24 19.01 6.65
N SER A 38 -7.97 17.98 6.24
CA SER A 38 -7.40 16.64 6.14
C SER A 38 -6.61 16.49 4.83
N GLY A 39 -5.29 16.28 4.95
CA GLY A 39 -4.46 16.01 3.78
C GLY A 39 -4.86 14.77 2.96
N ALA A 40 -5.91 14.06 3.37
CA ALA A 40 -6.54 12.99 2.63
C ALA A 40 -7.40 13.52 1.48
N ASP A 41 -8.04 14.69 1.64
CA ASP A 41 -8.86 15.31 0.59
C ASP A 41 -8.00 15.72 -0.60
N ASP A 42 -6.80 16.26 -0.36
CA ASP A 42 -5.81 16.59 -1.40
C ASP A 42 -5.30 15.33 -2.14
N ILE A 43 -5.17 14.21 -1.46
CA ILE A 43 -4.80 12.93 -2.08
C ILE A 43 -5.93 12.41 -2.96
N LEU A 44 -7.16 12.43 -2.47
CA LEU A 44 -8.34 12.01 -3.22
C LEU A 44 -8.59 12.91 -4.43
N GLU A 45 -8.44 14.23 -4.26
CA GLU A 45 -8.56 15.20 -5.35
C GLU A 45 -7.51 14.92 -6.43
N LYS A 46 -6.25 14.76 -6.05
CA LYS A 46 -5.17 14.41 -6.99
C LYS A 46 -5.39 13.08 -7.68
N MET A 47 -5.95 12.10 -6.99
CA MET A 47 -6.26 10.80 -7.60
C MET A 47 -7.47 10.83 -8.52
N SER A 48 -8.48 11.67 -8.24
CA SER A 48 -9.62 11.85 -9.16
C SER A 48 -9.23 12.52 -10.48
N PHE A 49 -8.15 13.31 -10.49
CA PHE A 49 -7.57 13.87 -11.74
C PHE A 49 -6.67 12.89 -12.49
N ILE A 50 -6.21 11.81 -11.89
CA ILE A 50 -5.44 10.75 -12.56
C ILE A 50 -6.40 9.73 -13.22
N HIS A 51 -7.54 10.16 -13.69
CA HIS A 51 -8.38 9.39 -14.61
C HIS A 51 -7.77 9.44 -16.01
N ILE A 52 -6.56 8.92 -16.13
CA ILE A 52 -5.99 8.57 -17.42
C ILE A 52 -6.59 7.21 -17.77
N ASP A 53 -7.13 7.08 -18.96
CA ASP A 53 -7.58 5.83 -19.59
C ASP A 53 -6.42 4.81 -19.71
N SER A 54 -5.83 4.42 -18.59
CA SER A 54 -4.89 3.33 -18.55
C SER A 54 -5.63 2.09 -18.09
N ASN A 55 -5.97 1.27 -19.06
CA ASN A 55 -6.58 -0.04 -18.89
C ASN A 55 -5.63 -1.08 -18.26
N MET A 56 -4.55 -0.67 -17.62
CA MET A 56 -3.58 -1.58 -17.02
C MET A 56 -3.87 -1.78 -15.54
N VAL A 57 -4.43 -2.93 -15.21
CA VAL A 57 -4.59 -3.40 -13.83
C VAL A 57 -3.40 -4.30 -13.50
N PRO A 58 -2.55 -3.95 -12.51
CA PRO A 58 -1.44 -4.80 -12.10
C PRO A 58 -1.95 -6.18 -11.63
N TYR A 59 -1.27 -7.24 -12.04
CA TYR A 59 -1.47 -8.62 -11.54
C TYR A 59 -2.78 -9.33 -11.87
N ILE A 60 -3.48 -8.97 -12.94
CA ILE A 60 -4.62 -9.76 -13.44
C ILE A 60 -4.27 -10.47 -14.75
N SER A 61 -4.89 -11.62 -14.97
CA SER A 61 -4.78 -12.33 -16.24
C SER A 61 -5.53 -11.61 -17.36
N PRO A 62 -5.19 -11.83 -18.64
CA PRO A 62 -5.91 -11.24 -19.77
C PRO A 62 -7.41 -11.55 -19.75
N GLU A 63 -7.83 -12.73 -19.32
CA GLU A 63 -9.24 -13.17 -19.23
C GLU A 63 -9.98 -12.42 -18.13
N GLU A 64 -9.34 -12.23 -16.98
CA GLU A 64 -9.89 -11.42 -15.90
C GLU A 64 -10.02 -9.96 -16.30
N TYR A 65 -9.05 -9.44 -17.06
CA TYR A 65 -9.07 -8.07 -17.57
C TYR A 65 -10.31 -7.80 -18.45
N GLU A 66 -10.63 -8.67 -19.40
CA GLU A 66 -11.82 -8.51 -20.25
C GLU A 66 -13.12 -8.47 -19.43
N SER A 67 -13.25 -9.35 -18.44
CA SER A 67 -14.39 -9.39 -17.53
C SER A 67 -14.56 -8.08 -16.72
N TYR A 68 -13.45 -7.53 -16.21
CA TYR A 68 -13.48 -6.29 -15.43
C TYR A 68 -13.72 -5.06 -16.31
N HIS A 69 -13.16 -5.03 -17.51
CA HIS A 69 -13.38 -3.95 -18.48
C HIS A 69 -14.85 -3.83 -18.87
N GLU A 70 -15.53 -4.95 -19.11
CA GLU A 70 -16.98 -4.95 -19.39
C GLU A 70 -17.81 -4.43 -18.20
N GLN A 71 -17.47 -4.81 -16.97
CA GLN A 71 -18.15 -4.33 -15.78
C GLN A 71 -17.92 -2.84 -15.54
N TYR A 72 -16.72 -2.35 -15.79
CA TYR A 72 -16.36 -0.93 -15.65
C TYR A 72 -17.13 -0.05 -16.65
N VAL A 73 -17.21 -0.46 -17.90
CA VAL A 73 -17.97 0.24 -18.95
C VAL A 73 -19.47 0.28 -18.65
N LYS A 74 -20.01 -0.81 -18.07
CA LYS A 74 -21.44 -0.92 -17.70
C LYS A 74 -21.82 -0.14 -16.44
N SER A 75 -20.87 0.14 -15.54
CA SER A 75 -21.18 0.74 -14.22
C SER A 75 -21.40 2.25 -14.24
N GLY A 76 -21.17 2.94 -15.36
CA GLY A 76 -21.40 4.37 -15.52
C GLY A 76 -20.68 5.21 -14.44
N ARG A 77 -19.86 6.15 -14.86
CA ARG A 77 -19.10 7.06 -13.98
C ARG A 77 -19.99 7.64 -12.87
N LYS A 78 -19.76 7.28 -11.62
CA LYS A 78 -20.27 8.05 -10.50
C LYS A 78 -19.31 9.20 -10.23
N THR A 79 -19.69 10.39 -10.64
CA THR A 79 -19.04 11.63 -10.25
C THR A 79 -19.26 11.86 -8.75
N TRP A 80 -18.19 12.08 -8.02
CA TRP A 80 -18.22 12.42 -6.61
C TRP A 80 -18.77 13.83 -6.42
N SER A 81 -19.78 14.00 -5.60
CA SER A 81 -20.26 15.29 -5.14
C SER A 81 -19.50 15.69 -3.87
N THR A 82 -18.84 16.84 -3.90
CA THR A 82 -17.94 17.34 -2.84
C THR A 82 -18.65 18.09 -1.70
N THR A 83 -19.99 18.01 -1.58
CA THR A 83 -20.75 18.98 -0.78
C THR A 83 -21.18 18.53 0.61
N ASP A 84 -20.98 17.26 0.99
CA ASP A 84 -21.45 16.78 2.29
C ASP A 84 -20.35 16.09 3.11
N ALA A 85 -20.06 16.62 4.30
CA ALA A 85 -19.21 15.97 5.30
C ALA A 85 -19.97 14.79 5.92
N TRP A 86 -19.86 13.61 5.33
CA TRP A 86 -20.54 12.40 5.80
C TRP A 86 -19.54 11.43 6.42
N LYS A 87 -19.98 10.79 7.51
CA LYS A 87 -19.35 9.55 7.98
C LYS A 87 -19.67 8.46 6.97
N GLN A 88 -18.65 7.88 6.34
CA GLN A 88 -18.82 6.85 5.35
C GLN A 88 -17.94 5.64 5.68
N ARG A 89 -18.53 4.45 5.54
CA ARG A 89 -17.78 3.19 5.53
C ARG A 89 -17.48 2.80 4.10
N TYR A 90 -16.24 2.39 3.87
CA TYR A 90 -15.80 1.88 2.59
C TYR A 90 -15.68 0.36 2.66
N THR A 91 -16.21 -0.34 1.66
CA THR A 91 -15.99 -1.77 1.51
C THR A 91 -14.78 -1.99 0.61
N PHE A 92 -13.81 -2.74 1.09
CA PHE A 92 -12.62 -3.10 0.35
C PHE A 92 -12.71 -4.55 -0.11
N SER A 93 -12.37 -4.82 -1.37
CA SER A 93 -12.38 -6.17 -1.91
C SER A 93 -11.21 -7.01 -1.38
N GLY A 94 -10.12 -6.37 -1.01
CA GLY A 94 -8.86 -7.02 -0.65
C GLY A 94 -8.20 -7.74 -1.83
N LYS A 95 -8.67 -7.48 -3.07
CA LYS A 95 -8.21 -8.13 -4.29
C LYS A 95 -7.71 -7.09 -5.29
N TYR A 96 -6.81 -7.53 -6.15
CA TYR A 96 -6.40 -6.74 -7.31
C TYR A 96 -7.52 -6.77 -8.36
N GLY A 97 -8.05 -5.61 -8.73
CA GLY A 97 -9.16 -5.51 -9.66
C GLY A 97 -9.25 -4.14 -10.33
N ALA A 98 -10.26 -3.93 -11.18
CA ALA A 98 -10.46 -2.69 -11.94
C ALA A 98 -10.57 -1.42 -11.08
N ASN A 99 -10.98 -1.55 -9.81
CA ASN A 99 -11.16 -0.44 -8.88
C ASN A 99 -9.96 -0.25 -7.93
N LEU A 100 -8.83 -0.90 -8.19
CA LEU A 100 -7.68 -0.92 -7.28
C LEU A 100 -7.20 0.49 -6.90
N MET A 101 -7.10 1.40 -7.86
CA MET A 101 -6.65 2.77 -7.59
C MET A 101 -7.65 3.54 -6.71
N GLU A 102 -8.93 3.30 -6.90
CA GLU A 102 -9.99 3.86 -6.05
C GLU A 102 -9.92 3.28 -4.62
N GLU A 103 -9.70 1.97 -4.49
CA GLU A 103 -9.49 1.34 -3.19
C GLU A 103 -8.25 1.88 -2.47
N VAL A 104 -7.14 2.10 -3.17
CA VAL A 104 -5.93 2.73 -2.62
C VAL A 104 -6.22 4.13 -2.10
N ALA A 105 -7.01 4.94 -2.82
CA ALA A 105 -7.41 6.27 -2.38
C ALA A 105 -8.30 6.22 -1.14
N ARG A 106 -9.33 5.38 -1.15
CA ARG A 106 -10.25 5.20 -0.02
C ARG A 106 -9.52 4.68 1.22
N TYR A 107 -8.58 3.78 1.02
CA TYR A 107 -7.75 3.25 2.10
C TYR A 107 -6.92 4.35 2.77
N ALA A 108 -6.43 5.34 2.01
CA ALA A 108 -5.74 6.49 2.57
C ALA A 108 -6.65 7.34 3.49
N VAL A 109 -7.94 7.51 3.14
CA VAL A 109 -8.92 8.22 4.00
C VAL A 109 -9.15 7.48 5.30
N VAL A 110 -9.34 6.15 5.22
CA VAL A 110 -9.53 5.31 6.41
C VAL A 110 -8.29 5.32 7.30
N ALA A 111 -7.10 5.21 6.72
CA ALA A 111 -5.85 5.25 7.47
C ALA A 111 -5.64 6.58 8.21
N ALA A 112 -6.03 7.71 7.60
CA ALA A 112 -6.03 9.01 8.28
C ALA A 112 -6.99 9.04 9.47
N GLN A 113 -8.18 8.43 9.34
CA GLN A 113 -9.13 8.34 10.45
C GLN A 113 -8.58 7.48 11.58
N VAL A 114 -8.07 6.29 11.27
CA VAL A 114 -7.46 5.40 12.28
C VAL A 114 -6.30 6.10 13.00
N ALA A 115 -5.47 6.85 12.27
CA ALA A 115 -4.37 7.60 12.87
C ALA A 115 -4.85 8.70 13.84
N ARG A 116 -6.01 9.32 13.58
CA ARG A 116 -6.65 10.25 14.53
C ARG A 116 -7.20 9.51 15.75
N ASP A 117 -7.91 8.40 15.54
CA ASP A 117 -8.53 7.63 16.63
C ASP A 117 -7.47 7.03 17.58
N LEU A 118 -6.28 6.76 17.05
CA LEU A 118 -5.11 6.26 17.79
C LEU A 118 -4.13 7.37 18.20
N GLU A 119 -4.56 8.64 18.25
CA GLU A 119 -3.68 9.75 18.62
C GLU A 119 -2.98 9.51 19.96
N GLY A 120 -1.65 9.66 19.98
CA GLY A 120 -0.83 9.42 21.17
C GLY A 120 -0.56 7.95 21.50
N GLN A 121 -1.11 6.99 20.75
CA GLN A 121 -0.97 5.56 21.01
C GLN A 121 0.06 4.86 20.11
N PHE A 122 0.70 5.60 19.19
CA PHE A 122 1.77 5.06 18.34
C PHE A 122 2.88 6.08 18.11
N ASP A 123 4.07 5.61 17.79
CA ASP A 123 5.27 6.41 17.61
C ASP A 123 5.71 6.53 16.15
N VAL A 124 5.38 5.55 15.33
CA VAL A 124 5.84 5.47 13.95
C VAL A 124 4.78 4.82 13.04
N ILE A 125 4.73 5.29 11.80
CA ILE A 125 3.90 4.72 10.74
C ILE A 125 4.82 3.92 9.83
N HIS A 126 4.44 2.68 9.52
CA HIS A 126 5.18 1.81 8.63
C HIS A 126 4.28 1.34 7.49
N ALA A 127 4.56 1.79 6.27
CA ALA A 127 3.79 1.46 5.07
C ALA A 127 4.57 0.50 4.17
N HIS A 128 3.92 -0.57 3.72
CA HIS A 128 4.51 -1.63 2.91
C HIS A 128 3.98 -1.58 1.48
N ASP A 129 4.88 -1.41 0.51
CA ASP A 129 4.61 -1.31 -0.92
C ASP A 129 3.62 -0.20 -1.32
N TRP A 130 3.51 0.02 -2.60
CA TRP A 130 2.81 1.16 -3.20
C TRP A 130 1.32 1.25 -2.82
N LEU A 131 0.66 0.12 -2.57
CA LEU A 131 -0.75 0.07 -2.17
C LEU A 131 -1.03 0.80 -0.87
N THR A 132 -0.04 0.90 0.02
CA THR A 132 -0.19 1.51 1.35
C THR A 132 0.49 2.87 1.47
N TYR A 133 1.20 3.34 0.46
CA TYR A 133 1.98 4.57 0.58
C TYR A 133 1.12 5.82 0.76
N TYR A 134 -0.01 5.94 0.06
CA TYR A 134 -0.92 7.04 0.28
C TYR A 134 -1.59 6.97 1.66
N ALA A 135 -1.88 5.79 2.16
CA ALA A 135 -2.34 5.59 3.53
C ALA A 135 -1.31 6.07 4.56
N GLY A 136 -0.04 5.72 4.36
CA GLY A 136 1.06 6.20 5.20
C GLY A 136 1.22 7.73 5.16
N ILE A 137 1.14 8.34 3.98
CA ILE A 137 1.20 9.81 3.81
C ILE A 137 0.02 10.48 4.53
N ALA A 138 -1.19 9.98 4.38
CA ALA A 138 -2.38 10.52 5.00
C ALA A 138 -2.30 10.42 6.53
N ALA A 139 -1.91 9.27 7.07
CA ALA A 139 -1.69 9.07 8.50
C ALA A 139 -0.61 10.00 9.06
N LYS A 140 0.53 10.17 8.35
CA LYS A 140 1.60 11.12 8.73
C LYS A 140 1.06 12.55 8.81
N ARG A 141 0.27 12.99 7.83
CA ARG A 141 -0.26 14.36 7.77
C ARG A 141 -1.15 14.69 8.97
N VAL A 142 -1.98 13.76 9.40
CA VAL A 142 -2.93 14.00 10.49
C VAL A 142 -2.33 13.81 11.88
N SER A 143 -1.34 12.92 12.02
CA SER A 143 -0.73 12.60 13.32
C SER A 143 0.59 13.31 13.60
N GLY A 144 1.27 13.81 12.55
CA GLY A 144 2.64 14.35 12.67
C GLY A 144 3.71 13.30 12.96
N LYS A 145 3.34 12.01 13.02
CA LYS A 145 4.30 10.93 13.33
C LYS A 145 5.18 10.58 12.12
N PRO A 146 6.42 10.13 12.35
CA PRO A 146 7.32 9.77 11.26
C PRO A 146 6.79 8.59 10.44
N LEU A 147 7.02 8.67 9.13
CA LEU A 147 6.64 7.64 8.15
C LEU A 147 7.88 6.90 7.68
N VAL A 148 7.85 5.58 7.81
CA VAL A 148 8.77 4.65 7.17
C VAL A 148 8.03 3.95 6.05
N VAL A 149 8.57 3.95 4.84
CA VAL A 149 8.05 3.13 3.75
C VAL A 149 9.01 1.97 3.47
N HIS A 150 8.44 0.80 3.20
CA HIS A 150 9.16 -0.43 2.94
C HIS A 150 8.88 -0.87 1.52
N MET A 151 9.91 -0.83 0.68
CA MET A 151 9.84 -1.21 -0.72
C MET A 151 10.29 -2.67 -0.88
N HIS A 152 9.34 -3.56 -1.20
CA HIS A 152 9.61 -4.97 -1.46
C HIS A 152 9.95 -5.23 -2.92
N ALA A 153 9.23 -4.57 -3.85
CA ALA A 153 9.51 -4.58 -5.27
C ALA A 153 9.05 -3.28 -5.91
N THR A 154 9.88 -2.70 -6.76
CA THR A 154 9.51 -1.49 -7.52
C THR A 154 8.71 -1.85 -8.77
N GLU A 155 8.06 -0.86 -9.37
CA GLU A 155 7.40 -1.05 -10.67
C GLU A 155 8.41 -1.46 -11.74
N TYR A 156 9.67 -1.02 -11.66
CA TYR A 156 10.73 -1.50 -12.56
C TYR A 156 11.07 -2.98 -12.38
N ASP A 157 10.95 -3.53 -11.16
CA ASP A 157 11.14 -4.97 -10.92
C ASP A 157 10.01 -5.79 -11.55
N ARG A 158 8.79 -5.22 -11.64
CA ARG A 158 7.60 -5.90 -12.15
C ARG A 158 7.45 -5.81 -13.67
N SER A 159 7.76 -4.66 -14.26
CA SER A 159 7.44 -4.36 -15.66
C SER A 159 8.66 -3.95 -16.50
N GLY A 160 9.87 -3.96 -15.93
CA GLY A 160 11.08 -3.50 -16.60
C GLY A 160 10.98 -2.02 -16.98
N GLU A 161 11.27 -1.69 -18.23
CA GLU A 161 11.20 -0.30 -18.71
C GLU A 161 9.76 0.14 -19.10
N ASN A 162 8.81 -0.79 -19.15
CA ASN A 162 7.40 -0.50 -19.48
C ASN A 162 6.57 -0.23 -18.22
N VAL A 163 6.98 0.75 -17.43
CA VAL A 163 6.38 1.05 -16.13
C VAL A 163 4.94 1.56 -16.22
N ASN A 164 4.08 1.09 -15.33
CA ASN A 164 2.79 1.71 -15.09
C ASN A 164 3.01 3.07 -14.43
N THR A 165 2.70 4.14 -15.13
CA THR A 165 2.97 5.51 -14.70
C THR A 165 2.23 5.90 -13.42
N GLN A 166 1.04 5.33 -13.16
CA GLN A 166 0.27 5.58 -11.94
C GLN A 166 0.94 4.93 -10.74
N VAL A 167 1.32 3.65 -10.86
CA VAL A 167 2.06 2.94 -9.80
C VAL A 167 3.39 3.62 -9.51
N TYR A 168 4.15 3.96 -10.55
CA TYR A 168 5.40 4.72 -10.42
C TYR A 168 5.19 6.04 -9.66
N ALA A 169 4.13 6.79 -10.00
CA ALA A 169 3.84 8.06 -9.34
C ALA A 169 3.52 7.87 -7.83
N ILE A 170 2.78 6.82 -7.48
CA ILE A 170 2.47 6.49 -6.08
C ILE A 170 3.75 6.07 -5.33
N GLU A 171 4.54 5.17 -5.92
CA GLU A 171 5.82 4.74 -5.34
C GLU A 171 6.74 5.94 -5.08
N ARG A 172 6.90 6.79 -6.09
CA ARG A 172 7.72 8.00 -5.99
C ARG A 172 7.20 8.94 -4.91
N ALA A 173 5.89 9.21 -4.87
CA ALA A 173 5.29 10.09 -3.88
C ALA A 173 5.49 9.55 -2.45
N GLY A 174 5.28 8.25 -2.24
CA GLY A 174 5.46 7.60 -0.94
C GLY A 174 6.89 7.70 -0.43
N MET A 175 7.85 7.33 -1.28
CA MET A 175 9.26 7.35 -0.91
C MET A 175 9.79 8.77 -0.65
N HIS A 176 9.34 9.77 -1.40
CA HIS A 176 9.71 11.17 -1.17
C HIS A 176 9.09 11.75 0.11
N ALA A 177 7.84 11.39 0.43
CA ALA A 177 7.14 11.85 1.63
C ALA A 177 7.62 11.17 2.93
N ALA A 178 8.18 9.97 2.84
CA ALA A 178 8.68 9.21 3.98
C ALA A 178 9.87 9.87 4.66
N ASP A 179 10.07 9.64 5.95
CA ASP A 179 11.26 10.05 6.70
C ASP A 179 12.41 9.07 6.48
N ARG A 180 12.08 7.79 6.27
CA ARG A 180 13.01 6.72 5.89
C ARG A 180 12.38 5.79 4.87
N VAL A 181 13.21 5.23 4.02
CA VAL A 181 12.86 4.21 3.04
C VAL A 181 13.66 2.96 3.35
N ILE A 182 12.99 1.84 3.53
CA ILE A 182 13.62 0.53 3.64
C ILE A 182 13.53 -0.14 2.27
N ALA A 183 14.67 -0.59 1.76
CA ALA A 183 14.78 -1.40 0.56
C ALA A 183 15.22 -2.82 0.96
N VAL A 184 14.58 -3.85 0.42
CA VAL A 184 14.87 -5.26 0.79
C VAL A 184 16.22 -5.77 0.26
N SER A 185 16.85 -5.03 -0.64
CA SER A 185 18.17 -5.37 -1.20
C SER A 185 18.95 -4.12 -1.63
N ASN A 186 20.25 -4.28 -1.82
CA ASN A 186 21.07 -3.23 -2.43
C ASN A 186 20.68 -2.97 -3.89
N LEU A 187 20.18 -3.97 -4.60
CA LEU A 187 19.64 -3.80 -5.94
C LEU A 187 18.42 -2.87 -5.92
N THR A 188 17.42 -3.18 -5.10
CA THR A 188 16.23 -2.33 -4.91
C THR A 188 16.61 -0.92 -4.47
N ARG A 189 17.56 -0.79 -3.52
CA ARG A 189 18.09 0.50 -3.10
C ARG A 189 18.64 1.31 -4.28
N ASN A 190 19.44 0.70 -5.15
CA ASN A 190 20.02 1.37 -6.30
C ASN A 190 18.94 1.79 -7.32
N ILE A 191 17.92 0.97 -7.54
CA ILE A 191 16.77 1.33 -8.38
C ILE A 191 16.05 2.56 -7.79
N VAL A 192 15.79 2.57 -6.48
CA VAL A 192 15.12 3.69 -5.78
C VAL A 192 15.92 4.98 -5.93
N ILE A 193 17.25 4.94 -5.81
CA ILE A 193 18.09 6.12 -6.02
C ILE A 193 18.04 6.58 -7.48
N ASN A 194 18.30 5.67 -8.42
CA ASN A 194 18.57 6.03 -9.80
C ASN A 194 17.30 6.32 -10.62
N ARG A 195 16.18 5.62 -10.32
CA ARG A 195 14.94 5.71 -11.09
C ARG A 195 13.89 6.61 -10.44
N TYR A 196 13.89 6.71 -9.11
CA TYR A 196 12.91 7.52 -8.37
C TYR A 196 13.51 8.82 -7.82
N GLY A 197 14.84 8.98 -7.86
CA GLY A 197 15.54 10.18 -7.40
C GLY A 197 15.45 10.39 -5.88
N VAL A 198 15.30 9.31 -5.11
CA VAL A 198 15.27 9.39 -3.65
C VAL A 198 16.70 9.55 -3.10
N PRO A 199 16.96 10.52 -2.19
CA PRO A 199 18.28 10.73 -1.62
C PRO A 199 18.81 9.47 -0.91
N ALA A 200 20.06 9.12 -1.19
CA ALA A 200 20.68 7.89 -0.70
C ALA A 200 20.74 7.76 0.83
N GLU A 201 20.88 8.89 1.53
CA GLU A 201 20.91 9.00 2.98
C GLU A 201 19.54 8.71 3.64
N LYS A 202 18.48 8.76 2.87
CA LYS A 202 17.11 8.44 3.29
C LYS A 202 16.83 6.94 3.25
N ILE A 203 17.64 6.16 2.52
CA ILE A 203 17.38 4.75 2.21
C ILE A 203 18.29 3.84 3.01
N VAL A 204 17.70 2.86 3.68
CA VAL A 204 18.41 1.80 4.40
C VAL A 204 18.09 0.46 3.76
N THR A 205 19.10 -0.38 3.52
CA THR A 205 18.89 -1.75 3.08
C THR A 205 18.66 -2.65 4.29
N VAL A 206 17.51 -3.32 4.32
CA VAL A 206 17.18 -4.36 5.32
C VAL A 206 16.73 -5.60 4.56
N HIS A 207 17.57 -6.63 4.57
CA HIS A 207 17.27 -7.88 3.87
C HIS A 207 16.12 -8.63 4.54
N ASN A 208 15.26 -9.24 3.73
CA ASN A 208 14.24 -10.15 4.24
C ASN A 208 14.90 -11.31 4.98
N ALA A 209 14.33 -11.68 6.12
CA ALA A 209 14.80 -12.78 6.95
C ALA A 209 13.77 -13.89 7.02
N VAL A 210 14.24 -15.11 7.15
CA VAL A 210 13.44 -16.29 7.43
C VAL A 210 13.87 -16.89 8.76
N ARG A 211 12.92 -17.37 9.55
CA ARG A 211 13.22 -18.16 10.71
C ARG A 211 13.56 -19.57 10.24
N PHE A 212 14.80 -19.98 10.37
CA PHE A 212 15.12 -21.39 10.22
C PHE A 212 14.49 -22.11 11.41
N ALA A 213 13.37 -22.82 11.17
CA ALA A 213 12.92 -23.81 12.12
C ALA A 213 14.09 -24.80 12.27
N GLN A 214 14.59 -24.98 13.50
CA GLN A 214 15.48 -26.10 13.80
C GLN A 214 14.63 -27.38 13.70
N ASN A 215 14.33 -27.78 12.48
CA ASN A 215 13.87 -29.13 12.23
C ASN A 215 15.07 -30.04 12.46
N SER A 216 15.11 -30.68 13.61
CA SER A 216 15.96 -31.81 13.91
C SER A 216 15.60 -33.07 13.10
N GLY A 217 14.98 -32.90 11.94
CA GLY A 217 14.68 -33.94 10.97
C GLY A 217 15.70 -33.88 9.84
N LYS A 218 16.34 -35.00 9.55
CA LYS A 218 17.25 -35.18 8.40
C LYS A 218 16.67 -34.49 7.19
N VAL A 219 17.38 -33.47 6.69
CA VAL A 219 17.13 -32.94 5.37
C VAL A 219 17.32 -34.10 4.40
N PRO A 220 16.33 -34.51 3.61
CA PRO A 220 16.56 -35.50 2.57
C PRO A 220 17.64 -34.89 1.65
N GLU A 221 18.73 -35.62 1.41
CA GLU A 221 19.66 -35.30 0.36
C GLU A 221 18.93 -35.43 -1.00
N ARG A 222 18.15 -34.41 -1.34
CA ARG A 222 17.74 -34.23 -2.72
C ARG A 222 18.95 -33.70 -3.48
N GLY A 223 19.56 -34.55 -4.26
CA GLY A 223 20.52 -34.08 -5.25
C GLY A 223 19.85 -32.97 -6.05
N VAL A 224 20.49 -31.82 -6.11
CA VAL A 224 20.04 -30.69 -6.93
C VAL A 224 20.26 -31.12 -8.37
N THR A 225 19.26 -31.75 -8.98
CA THR A 225 19.29 -32.18 -10.39
C THR A 225 18.48 -31.24 -11.29
N ASP A 226 17.75 -30.31 -10.72
CA ASP A 226 16.91 -29.38 -11.48
C ASP A 226 17.64 -28.05 -11.67
N LYS A 227 17.89 -27.73 -12.93
CA LYS A 227 18.31 -26.38 -13.31
C LYS A 227 17.16 -25.43 -13.01
N VAL A 228 17.39 -24.52 -12.07
CA VAL A 228 16.54 -23.34 -11.92
C VAL A 228 16.86 -22.44 -13.12
N VAL A 229 15.87 -22.28 -14.01
CA VAL A 229 15.93 -21.35 -15.14
C VAL A 229 15.39 -20.01 -14.67
#